data_4efae1d7d53f5e89e0b1c658b8673bce
#
_entry.id   4efae1d7d53f5e89e0b1c658b8673bce
#
_cell.length_a   1.000
_cell.length_b   1.000
_cell.length_c   1.000
_cell.angle_alpha   90.00
_cell.angle_beta   90.00
_cell.angle_gamma   90.00
#
_symmetry.space_group_name_H-M   'P 1'
#
loop_
_entity.id
_entity.type
_entity.pdbx_description
1 polymer ?
#
loop_
_entity_poly.entity_id
_entity_poly.type
_entity_poly.pdbx_seq_one_letter_code
_entity_poly.pdbx_strand_id
1 'polypeptide(L)'
;PLRLVGSEMCIRDRDYGTATKRKYNVARIAGVNIPTHKRVPVALTYITGIGLSSAKAICEAVKIDETRRVNELSDSEVLSVREHIDANYSVEGDLRRETQMNIKRLMDLGCYRGLRHRRNLPVRGQRTHTNARTRKGPAKAIAGKKK
;
A
#
# COMPACT_ATOMS: atom_id res chain seq x y z
N PRO A 1 -12.57 71.30 9.13
CA PRO A 1 -13.34 70.40 8.30
C PRO A 1 -12.48 69.24 7.91
N LEU A 2 -12.78 68.12 8.51
CA LEU A 2 -12.05 66.87 8.32
C LEU A 2 -12.63 66.17 7.10
N ARG A 3 -11.79 65.95 6.14
CA ARG A 3 -12.07 65.18 4.94
C ARG A 3 -11.89 63.69 5.26
N LEU A 4 -12.96 62.97 5.36
CA LEU A 4 -12.94 61.51 5.30
C LEU A 4 -12.89 61.07 3.84
N VAL A 5 -11.77 60.52 3.42
CA VAL A 5 -11.62 59.85 2.17
C VAL A 5 -11.91 58.39 2.42
N GLY A 6 -13.13 57.99 2.16
CA GLY A 6 -13.51 56.58 2.08
C GLY A 6 -13.03 56.01 0.75
N SER A 7 -11.94 55.32 0.74
CA SER A 7 -11.59 54.46 -0.39
C SER A 7 -12.38 53.15 -0.25
N GLU A 8 -13.57 53.14 -0.84
CA GLU A 8 -14.23 51.88 -1.15
C GLU A 8 -13.40 51.12 -2.19
N MET A 9 -12.59 50.24 -1.68
CA MET A 9 -11.86 49.31 -2.49
C MET A 9 -12.88 48.26 -2.97
N CYS A 10 -13.44 48.51 -4.15
CA CYS A 10 -14.22 47.50 -4.86
C CYS A 10 -13.37 46.22 -5.02
N ILE A 11 -13.59 45.29 -4.12
CA ILE A 11 -13.17 43.93 -4.30
C ILE A 11 -14.01 43.43 -5.46
N ARG A 12 -13.44 43.49 -6.68
CA ARG A 12 -13.98 42.79 -7.81
C ARG A 12 -14.04 41.34 -7.44
N ASP A 13 -15.24 40.82 -7.20
CA ASP A 13 -15.50 39.41 -7.08
C ASP A 13 -14.94 38.74 -8.37
N ARG A 14 -13.71 38.27 -8.25
CA ARG A 14 -13.23 37.31 -9.23
C ARG A 14 -14.10 36.10 -9.02
N ASP A 15 -14.97 35.86 -9.94
CA ASP A 15 -15.59 34.56 -10.13
C ASP A 15 -14.47 33.52 -10.12
N TYR A 16 -14.22 32.96 -8.93
CA TYR A 16 -13.52 31.71 -8.81
C TYR A 16 -14.45 30.70 -9.50
N GLY A 17 -14.22 30.59 -10.82
CA GLY A 17 -14.88 29.60 -11.63
C GLY A 17 -14.91 28.32 -10.81
N THR A 18 -16.10 27.78 -10.68
CA THR A 18 -16.41 26.55 -9.99
C THR A 18 -15.31 25.54 -10.33
N ALA A 19 -14.31 25.45 -9.44
CA ALA A 19 -13.35 24.39 -9.51
C ALA A 19 -14.20 23.13 -9.39
N THR A 20 -14.47 22.55 -10.56
CA THR A 20 -15.09 21.23 -10.64
C THR A 20 -14.28 20.38 -9.68
N LYS A 21 -14.85 20.11 -8.51
CA LYS A 21 -14.31 19.17 -7.55
C LYS A 21 -14.13 17.90 -8.37
N ARG A 22 -12.89 17.68 -8.84
CA ARG A 22 -12.56 16.42 -9.50
C ARG A 22 -12.93 15.39 -8.44
N LYS A 23 -14.04 14.68 -8.67
CA LYS A 23 -14.39 13.51 -7.89
C LYS A 23 -13.23 12.54 -8.13
N TYR A 24 -12.27 12.57 -7.22
CA TYR A 24 -11.30 11.49 -7.16
C TYR A 24 -12.10 10.28 -6.77
N ASN A 25 -12.54 9.51 -7.76
CA ASN A 25 -13.09 8.20 -7.52
C ASN A 25 -11.97 7.39 -6.90
N VAL A 26 -11.90 7.37 -5.57
CA VAL A 26 -10.95 6.55 -4.84
C VAL A 26 -11.42 5.12 -5.02
N ALA A 27 -10.86 4.44 -5.99
CA ALA A 27 -11.13 3.03 -6.17
C ALA A 27 -10.57 2.28 -4.95
N ARG A 28 -11.45 1.73 -4.11
CA ARG A 28 -11.07 0.88 -2.99
C ARG A 28 -11.24 -0.57 -3.38
N ILE A 29 -10.15 -1.34 -3.45
CA ILE A 29 -10.15 -2.77 -3.78
C ILE A 29 -9.48 -3.53 -2.65
N ALA A 30 -10.05 -4.65 -2.21
CA ALA A 30 -9.57 -5.46 -1.09
C ALA A 30 -9.27 -4.65 0.19
N GLY A 31 -10.06 -3.60 0.45
CA GLY A 31 -9.87 -2.71 1.59
C GLY A 31 -8.77 -1.65 1.44
N VAL A 32 -8.01 -1.65 0.33
CA VAL A 32 -6.92 -0.71 0.04
C VAL A 32 -7.36 0.40 -0.90
N ASN A 33 -7.00 1.63 -0.58
CA ASN A 33 -7.20 2.77 -1.47
C ASN A 33 -6.13 2.78 -2.56
N ILE A 34 -6.53 2.62 -3.81
CA ILE A 34 -5.64 2.55 -4.95
C ILE A 34 -5.38 3.95 -5.50
N PRO A 35 -4.11 4.31 -5.84
CA PRO A 35 -3.80 5.60 -6.41
C PRO A 35 -4.39 5.75 -7.81
N THR A 36 -5.29 6.72 -7.98
CA THR A 36 -6.08 6.92 -9.20
C THR A 36 -5.28 7.42 -10.40
N HIS A 37 -4.16 8.10 -10.16
CA HIS A 37 -3.31 8.68 -11.20
C HIS A 37 -2.35 7.69 -11.86
N LYS A 38 -2.23 6.47 -11.32
CA LYS A 38 -1.35 5.43 -11.84
C LYS A 38 -2.05 4.53 -12.86
N ARG A 39 -1.25 3.83 -13.70
CA ARG A 39 -1.76 2.78 -14.58
C ARG A 39 -2.31 1.63 -13.75
N VAL A 40 -3.34 0.95 -14.26
CA VAL A 40 -4.04 -0.12 -13.56
C VAL A 40 -3.10 -1.21 -13.04
N PRO A 41 -2.17 -1.81 -13.81
CA PRO A 41 -1.29 -2.85 -13.30
C PRO A 41 -0.39 -2.37 -12.17
N VAL A 42 0.13 -1.13 -12.27
CA VAL A 42 0.98 -0.55 -11.22
C VAL A 42 0.16 -0.22 -9.97
N ALA A 43 -1.06 0.23 -10.14
CA ALA A 43 -1.95 0.55 -9.02
C ALA A 43 -2.37 -0.70 -8.24
N LEU A 44 -2.61 -1.82 -8.91
CA LEU A 44 -2.93 -3.09 -8.26
C LEU A 44 -1.79 -3.65 -7.40
N THR A 45 -0.54 -3.33 -7.70
CA THR A 45 0.60 -3.75 -6.86
C THR A 45 0.63 -3.11 -5.46
N TYR A 46 -0.22 -2.13 -5.17
CA TYR A 46 -0.38 -1.57 -3.83
C TYR A 46 -1.13 -2.52 -2.89
N ILE A 47 -1.80 -3.52 -3.44
CA ILE A 47 -2.48 -4.57 -2.68
C ILE A 47 -1.46 -5.65 -2.30
N THR A 48 -1.33 -5.94 -1.01
CA THR A 48 -0.43 -6.99 -0.53
C THR A 48 -0.87 -8.35 -1.06
N GLY A 49 0.00 -9.02 -1.80
CA GLY A 49 -0.28 -10.31 -2.45
C GLY A 49 -0.37 -10.22 -3.96
N ILE A 50 -0.52 -9.03 -4.54
CA ILE A 50 -0.54 -8.82 -5.98
C ILE A 50 0.78 -8.20 -6.43
N GLY A 51 1.57 -8.94 -7.20
CA GLY A 51 2.76 -8.44 -7.88
C GLY A 51 2.44 -7.95 -9.28
N LEU A 52 3.44 -7.42 -9.99
CA LEU A 52 3.25 -6.89 -11.35
C LEU A 52 2.77 -7.96 -12.34
N SER A 53 3.28 -9.19 -12.24
CA SER A 53 2.85 -10.31 -13.08
C SER A 53 1.38 -10.69 -12.83
N SER A 54 0.99 -10.82 -11.56
CA SER A 54 -0.41 -11.09 -11.20
C SER A 54 -1.33 -9.95 -11.61
N ALA A 55 -0.89 -8.69 -11.46
CA ALA A 55 -1.66 -7.52 -11.88
C ALA A 55 -1.92 -7.51 -13.40
N LYS A 56 -0.94 -7.90 -14.22
CA LYS A 56 -1.12 -8.04 -15.66
C LYS A 56 -2.11 -9.15 -16.00
N ALA A 57 -1.96 -10.33 -15.40
CA ALA A 57 -2.90 -11.44 -15.57
C ALA A 57 -4.34 -11.06 -15.20
N ILE A 58 -4.54 -10.25 -14.15
CA ILE A 58 -5.85 -9.71 -13.79
C ILE A 58 -6.38 -8.79 -14.89
N CYS A 59 -5.55 -7.88 -15.41
CA CYS A 59 -5.96 -6.97 -16.49
C CYS A 59 -6.35 -7.74 -17.76
N GLU A 60 -5.61 -8.77 -18.13
CA GLU A 60 -5.93 -9.65 -19.25
C GLU A 60 -7.25 -10.42 -19.05
N ALA A 61 -7.46 -10.98 -17.85
CA ALA A 61 -8.68 -11.73 -17.51
C ALA A 61 -9.93 -10.85 -17.55
N VAL A 62 -9.83 -9.62 -17.08
CA VAL A 62 -10.96 -8.64 -17.07
C VAL A 62 -11.04 -7.84 -18.38
N LYS A 63 -10.11 -8.05 -19.32
CA LYS A 63 -10.01 -7.34 -20.61
C LYS A 63 -9.85 -5.82 -20.46
N ILE A 64 -9.05 -5.39 -19.52
CA ILE A 64 -8.69 -3.99 -19.31
C ILE A 64 -7.31 -3.73 -19.93
N ASP A 65 -7.18 -2.68 -20.72
CA ASP A 65 -5.91 -2.28 -21.30
C ASP A 65 -4.91 -1.85 -20.19
N GLU A 66 -3.70 -2.39 -20.24
CA GLU A 66 -2.61 -2.10 -19.29
C GLU A 66 -2.17 -0.62 -19.29
N THR A 67 -2.40 0.10 -20.37
CA THR A 67 -2.00 1.51 -20.50
C THR A 67 -2.93 2.47 -19.79
N ARG A 68 -4.18 2.07 -19.57
CA ARG A 68 -5.23 2.89 -18.94
C ARG A 68 -4.89 3.21 -17.47
N ARG A 69 -5.35 4.36 -17.03
CA ARG A 69 -5.23 4.79 -15.65
C ARG A 69 -6.47 4.41 -14.84
N VAL A 70 -6.30 4.30 -13.51
CA VAL A 70 -7.40 3.92 -12.61
C VAL A 70 -8.56 4.93 -12.64
N ASN A 71 -8.30 6.22 -12.86
CA ASN A 71 -9.33 7.26 -12.97
C ASN A 71 -10.21 7.13 -14.22
N GLU A 72 -9.80 6.35 -15.19
CA GLU A 72 -10.51 6.13 -16.47
C GLU A 72 -11.39 4.87 -16.43
N LEU A 73 -11.30 4.11 -15.33
CA LEU A 73 -12.10 2.90 -15.14
C LEU A 73 -13.53 3.24 -14.78
N SER A 74 -14.47 2.50 -15.36
CA SER A 74 -15.87 2.52 -14.97
C SER A 74 -16.09 1.74 -13.66
N ASP A 75 -17.16 2.06 -12.95
CA ASP A 75 -17.50 1.34 -11.71
C ASP A 75 -17.76 -0.15 -11.95
N SER A 76 -18.28 -0.52 -13.13
CA SER A 76 -18.47 -1.92 -13.55
C SER A 76 -17.14 -2.66 -13.74
N GLU A 77 -16.14 -2.02 -14.36
CA GLU A 77 -14.80 -2.59 -14.51
C GLU A 77 -14.11 -2.77 -13.15
N VAL A 78 -14.25 -1.80 -12.26
CA VAL A 78 -13.74 -1.90 -10.88
C VAL A 78 -14.40 -3.05 -10.12
N LEU A 79 -15.71 -3.26 -10.32
CA LEU A 79 -16.43 -4.39 -9.72
C LEU A 79 -15.88 -5.72 -10.25
N SER A 80 -15.75 -5.87 -11.57
CA SER A 80 -15.19 -7.08 -12.17
C SER A 80 -13.76 -7.39 -11.69
N VAL A 81 -12.93 -6.36 -11.48
CA VAL A 81 -11.59 -6.54 -10.89
C VAL A 81 -11.68 -7.06 -9.45
N ARG A 82 -12.61 -6.53 -8.63
CA ARG A 82 -12.81 -7.01 -7.25
C ARG A 82 -13.24 -8.47 -7.23
N GLU A 83 -14.27 -8.83 -7.98
CA GLU A 83 -14.79 -10.20 -8.07
C GLU A 83 -13.70 -11.19 -8.52
N HIS A 84 -12.89 -10.80 -9.50
CA HIS A 84 -11.80 -11.63 -9.98
C HIS A 84 -10.68 -11.81 -8.92
N ILE A 85 -10.36 -10.77 -8.16
CA ILE A 85 -9.38 -10.85 -7.08
C ILE A 85 -9.89 -11.72 -5.94
N ASP A 86 -11.13 -11.51 -5.50
CA ASP A 86 -11.74 -12.24 -4.40
C ASP A 86 -11.90 -13.73 -4.72
N ALA A 87 -12.13 -14.08 -5.99
CA ALA A 87 -12.26 -15.47 -6.43
C ALA A 87 -10.93 -16.22 -6.56
N ASN A 88 -9.86 -15.54 -6.99
CA ASN A 88 -8.62 -16.22 -7.43
C ASN A 88 -7.39 -15.92 -6.56
N TYR A 89 -7.43 -14.90 -5.72
CA TYR A 89 -6.26 -14.45 -4.96
C TYR A 89 -6.57 -14.28 -3.48
N SER A 90 -5.70 -14.81 -2.62
CA SER A 90 -5.69 -14.45 -1.21
C SER A 90 -4.85 -13.18 -1.04
N VAL A 91 -5.46 -12.10 -0.54
CA VAL A 91 -4.82 -10.78 -0.46
C VAL A 91 -4.95 -10.19 0.93
N GLU A 92 -4.13 -9.19 1.21
CA GLU A 92 -4.17 -8.35 2.42
C GLU A 92 -4.36 -9.12 3.73
N GLY A 93 -5.53 -9.04 4.33
CA GLY A 93 -5.82 -9.60 5.65
C GLY A 93 -5.69 -11.12 5.71
N ASP A 94 -6.21 -11.79 4.70
CA ASP A 94 -6.21 -13.26 4.63
C ASP A 94 -4.81 -13.80 4.38
N LEU A 95 -4.06 -13.20 3.48
CA LEU A 95 -2.67 -13.54 3.23
C LEU A 95 -1.79 -13.30 4.47
N ARG A 96 -2.01 -12.19 5.17
CA ARG A 96 -1.27 -11.89 6.42
C ARG A 96 -1.61 -12.90 7.52
N ARG A 97 -2.88 -13.26 7.64
CA ARG A 97 -3.35 -14.28 8.61
C ARG A 97 -2.73 -15.64 8.30
N GLU A 98 -2.74 -16.05 7.04
CA GLU A 98 -2.11 -17.30 6.60
C GLU A 98 -0.60 -17.32 6.91
N THR A 99 0.09 -16.25 6.56
CA THR A 99 1.53 -16.12 6.84
C THR A 99 1.82 -16.20 8.35
N GLN A 100 1.02 -15.54 9.18
CA GLN A 100 1.17 -15.60 10.65
C GLN A 100 0.87 -16.98 11.19
N MET A 101 -0.16 -17.65 10.71
CA MET A 101 -0.47 -19.03 11.10
C MET A 101 0.67 -19.99 10.73
N ASN A 102 1.24 -19.85 9.54
CA ASN A 102 2.38 -20.65 9.10
C ASN A 102 3.61 -20.44 10.00
N ILE A 103 3.90 -19.19 10.38
CA ILE A 103 4.98 -18.87 11.32
C ILE A 103 4.68 -19.47 12.71
N LYS A 104 3.46 -19.31 13.22
CA LYS A 104 3.04 -19.87 14.48
C LYS A 104 3.20 -21.39 14.50
N ARG A 105 2.73 -22.09 13.46
CA ARG A 105 2.89 -23.52 13.30
C ARG A 105 4.37 -23.97 13.39
N LEU A 106 5.28 -23.25 12.74
CA LEU A 106 6.72 -23.53 12.82
C LEU A 106 7.26 -23.33 14.23
N MET A 107 6.77 -22.33 14.97
CA MET A 107 7.17 -22.08 16.37
C MET A 107 6.65 -23.15 17.31
N ASP A 108 5.42 -23.62 17.11
CA ASP A 108 4.77 -24.65 17.92
C ASP A 108 5.44 -26.03 17.71
N LEU A 109 5.84 -26.33 16.49
CA LEU A 109 6.62 -27.53 16.15
C LEU A 109 8.06 -27.51 16.72
N GLY A 110 8.53 -26.38 17.26
CA GLY A 110 9.87 -26.26 17.82
C GLY A 110 11.02 -26.45 16.84
N CYS A 111 10.75 -26.41 15.54
CA CYS A 111 11.77 -26.59 14.51
C CYS A 111 12.80 -25.45 14.48
N TYR A 112 13.97 -25.66 13.89
CA TYR A 112 15.02 -24.64 13.81
C TYR A 112 14.52 -23.30 13.24
N ARG A 113 13.72 -23.34 12.18
CA ARG A 113 13.12 -22.13 11.59
C ARG A 113 12.20 -21.42 12.58
N GLY A 114 11.39 -22.15 13.34
CA GLY A 114 10.52 -21.60 14.38
C GLY A 114 11.29 -20.95 15.51
N LEU A 115 12.38 -21.57 15.97
CA LEU A 115 13.29 -20.98 16.97
C LEU A 115 13.91 -19.67 16.46
N ARG A 116 14.26 -19.60 15.18
CA ARG A 116 14.78 -18.37 14.55
C ARG A 116 13.72 -17.27 14.52
N HIS A 117 12.46 -17.59 14.18
CA HIS A 117 11.34 -16.65 14.25
C HIS A 117 11.12 -16.14 15.68
N ARG A 118 11.10 -17.02 16.67
CA ARG A 118 10.93 -16.66 18.08
C ARG A 118 12.02 -15.69 18.59
N ARG A 119 13.25 -15.87 18.11
CA ARG A 119 14.40 -15.03 18.49
C ARG A 119 14.59 -13.79 17.61
N ASN A 120 13.69 -13.51 16.67
CA ASN A 120 13.80 -12.42 15.69
C ASN A 120 15.14 -12.44 14.92
N LEU A 121 15.58 -13.63 14.53
CA LEU A 121 16.81 -13.83 13.77
C LEU A 121 16.51 -14.23 12.33
N PRO A 122 17.44 -14.02 11.39
CA PRO A 122 17.28 -14.49 10.01
C PRO A 122 17.02 -16.00 9.97
N VAL A 123 16.06 -16.40 9.12
CA VAL A 123 15.54 -17.78 9.06
C VAL A 123 16.17 -18.58 7.90
N ARG A 124 16.73 -17.88 6.90
CA ARG A 124 17.28 -18.47 5.67
C ARG A 124 18.80 -18.65 5.67
N GLY A 125 19.41 -18.88 6.82
CA GLY A 125 20.85 -19.15 6.93
C GLY A 125 21.78 -17.94 6.78
N GLN A 126 21.23 -16.70 6.77
CA GLN A 126 22.08 -15.52 6.65
C GLN A 126 23.02 -15.39 7.87
N ARG A 127 24.21 -14.87 7.61
CA ARG A 127 25.21 -14.60 8.65
C ARG A 127 24.68 -13.58 9.66
N THR A 128 24.86 -13.88 10.95
CA THR A 128 24.34 -13.05 12.05
C THR A 128 25.42 -12.33 12.85
N HIS A 129 26.69 -12.69 12.67
CA HIS A 129 27.80 -12.10 13.42
C HIS A 129 27.99 -10.61 13.13
N THR A 130 27.88 -10.20 11.88
CA THR A 130 28.11 -8.82 11.44
C THR A 130 26.83 -8.04 11.18
N ASN A 131 25.96 -8.54 10.30
CA ASN A 131 24.80 -7.87 9.74
C ASN A 131 23.47 -8.40 10.31
N ALA A 132 22.47 -8.58 9.49
CA ALA A 132 21.12 -9.02 9.83
C ALA A 132 20.30 -7.97 10.63
N ARG A 133 20.56 -6.68 10.41
CA ARG A 133 19.92 -5.59 11.13
C ARG A 133 18.43 -5.46 10.89
N THR A 134 17.94 -5.82 9.72
CA THR A 134 16.51 -5.84 9.40
C THR A 134 15.71 -6.68 10.40
N ARG A 135 16.27 -7.82 10.86
CA ARG A 135 15.62 -8.69 11.84
C ARG A 135 16.00 -8.38 13.28
N LYS A 136 17.25 -8.04 13.54
CA LYS A 136 17.77 -7.74 14.88
C LYS A 136 17.41 -6.33 15.37
N GLY A 137 17.04 -5.43 14.49
CA GLY A 137 16.85 -4.02 14.78
C GLY A 137 18.16 -3.21 14.85
N PRO A 138 18.10 -1.93 15.22
CA PRO A 138 19.26 -1.04 15.32
C PRO A 138 20.35 -1.60 16.24
N ALA A 139 21.60 -1.25 15.96
CA ALA A 139 22.71 -1.59 16.84
C ALA A 139 22.56 -0.83 18.17
N LYS A 140 22.55 -1.57 19.28
CA LYS A 140 22.61 -0.96 20.62
C LYS A 140 24.08 -0.79 21.00
N ALA A 141 24.45 0.41 21.40
CA ALA A 141 25.76 0.67 21.95
C ALA A 141 25.92 -0.09 23.29
N ILE A 142 27.01 -0.83 23.43
CA ILE A 142 27.37 -1.43 24.71
C ILE A 142 28.04 -0.32 25.51
N ALA A 143 27.46 0.06 26.64
CA ALA A 143 28.08 1.01 27.55
C ALA A 143 29.47 0.48 27.93
N GLY A 144 30.53 1.23 27.54
CA GLY A 144 31.89 0.88 27.93
C GLY A 144 31.99 0.84 29.46
N LYS A 145 32.64 -0.17 30.02
CA LYS A 145 33.04 -0.12 31.43
C LYS A 145 33.88 1.14 31.62
N LYS A 146 33.40 2.12 32.38
CA LYS A 146 34.25 3.17 32.90
C LYS A 146 35.37 2.46 33.67
N LYS A 147 36.61 2.67 33.19
CA LYS A 147 37.80 2.35 34.00
C LYS A 147 37.91 3.35 35.13
#